data_8a39c2f649b5e99df18972bb11df2780
#
_entry.id   8a39c2f649b5e99df18972bb11df2780
#
_cell.length_a   1.000
_cell.length_b   1.000
_cell.length_c   1.000
_cell.angle_alpha   90.00
_cell.angle_beta   90.00
_cell.angle_gamma   90.00
#
_symmetry.space_group_name_H-M   'P 1'
#
loop_
_entity.id
_entity.type
_entity.pdbx_description
1 polymer ?
#
loop_
_entity_poly.entity_id
_entity_poly.type
_entity_poly.pdbx_seq_one_letter_code
_entity_poly.pdbx_strand_id
1 'polypeptide(L)'
;MKKIDETIVTMTTENNHLGGMTMKNNLNTANDVLPEHAAEPEDFYNEEGLLCCGVCGKPKEQFLPEDVPASVRRVKDRMAIPCACGQAVIDKNIAREEERKHKEKVRKQKDKCFSTPAMRNSIFANDNGRNPKMPFVYNFVARWEEILEKCLGVFIWGPPGTGKSFAAACVANALIEKGYSVIMTNLSEYMDLPIEERKSRLDAL
;
A
#
# COMPACT_ATOMS: atom_id res chain seq x y z
N MET A 1 12.55 -4.19 -43.06
CA MET A 1 11.46 -4.71 -42.19
C MET A 1 11.45 -3.89 -40.92
N LYS A 2 10.45 -3.03 -40.72
CA LYS A 2 10.31 -2.24 -39.48
C LYS A 2 9.69 -3.14 -38.42
N LYS A 3 10.39 -3.33 -37.28
CA LYS A 3 9.86 -4.07 -36.12
C LYS A 3 8.57 -3.39 -35.64
N ILE A 4 7.51 -4.16 -35.59
CA ILE A 4 6.24 -3.73 -34.99
C ILE A 4 6.46 -3.91 -33.48
N ASP A 5 6.45 -2.80 -32.73
CA ASP A 5 6.58 -2.81 -31.27
C ASP A 5 5.19 -3.10 -30.69
N GLU A 6 4.89 -4.38 -30.49
CA GLU A 6 3.64 -4.83 -29.87
C GLU A 6 3.86 -4.96 -28.37
N THR A 7 3.45 -3.96 -27.63
CA THR A 7 3.44 -4.00 -26.17
C THR A 7 2.11 -4.60 -25.72
N ILE A 8 2.13 -5.81 -25.18
CA ILE A 8 0.96 -6.44 -24.53
C ILE A 8 1.07 -6.15 -23.03
N VAL A 9 0.03 -5.56 -22.46
CA VAL A 9 -0.14 -5.40 -21.02
C VAL A 9 -1.06 -6.52 -20.56
N THR A 10 -0.50 -7.53 -19.90
CA THR A 10 -1.28 -8.59 -19.25
C THR A 10 -1.52 -8.19 -17.80
N MET A 11 -2.77 -8.13 -17.40
CA MET A 11 -3.17 -7.75 -16.05
C MET A 11 -3.89 -8.95 -15.43
N THR A 12 -3.35 -9.47 -14.36
CA THR A 12 -3.99 -10.52 -13.57
C THR A 12 -4.21 -10.01 -12.16
N THR A 13 -5.28 -10.46 -11.57
CA THR A 13 -5.67 -10.07 -10.23
C THR A 13 -5.54 -11.25 -9.30
N GLU A 14 -4.62 -11.15 -8.36
CA GLU A 14 -4.78 -11.88 -7.11
C GLU A 14 -5.68 -11.06 -6.19
N ASN A 15 -6.90 -11.54 -5.99
CA ASN A 15 -7.75 -11.10 -4.89
C ASN A 15 -7.12 -11.59 -3.59
N ASN A 16 -6.21 -10.82 -3.02
CA ASN A 16 -5.78 -11.01 -1.64
C ASN A 16 -6.96 -10.60 -0.74
N HIS A 17 -7.89 -11.51 -0.57
CA HIS A 17 -8.86 -11.47 0.50
C HIS A 17 -8.07 -11.52 1.82
N LEU A 18 -8.18 -10.45 2.59
CA LEU A 18 -7.61 -10.31 3.92
C LEU A 18 -8.12 -11.44 4.83
N GLY A 19 -7.38 -12.53 4.86
CA GLY A 19 -7.51 -13.58 5.84
C GLY A 19 -6.60 -13.27 7.03
N GLY A 20 -7.23 -13.12 8.20
CA GLY A 20 -6.69 -13.35 9.52
C GLY A 20 -5.31 -12.77 9.86
N MET A 21 -5.29 -11.59 10.45
CA MET A 21 -4.14 -11.06 11.18
C MET A 21 -3.87 -11.90 12.42
N THR A 22 -2.97 -12.86 12.33
CA THR A 22 -2.28 -13.38 13.52
C THR A 22 -1.22 -12.37 13.92
N MET A 23 -1.47 -11.65 15.01
CA MET A 23 -0.47 -10.80 15.67
C MET A 23 0.68 -11.66 16.17
N LYS A 24 1.81 -11.65 15.46
CA LYS A 24 3.09 -12.04 16.06
C LYS A 24 3.70 -10.78 16.67
N ASN A 25 3.64 -10.73 18.00
CA ASN A 25 4.37 -9.76 18.81
C ASN A 25 5.87 -9.88 18.53
N ASN A 26 6.42 -8.98 17.73
CA ASN A 26 7.85 -8.73 17.69
C ASN A 26 8.16 -7.56 18.65
N LEU A 27 8.31 -7.92 19.92
CA LEU A 27 8.94 -7.06 20.93
C LEU A 27 10.46 -7.10 20.70
N ASN A 28 10.98 -6.22 19.84
CA ASN A 28 12.37 -5.76 19.90
C ASN A 28 12.60 -4.71 18.82
N THR A 29 12.47 -3.48 19.21
CA THR A 29 13.31 -2.31 18.89
C THR A 29 12.62 -1.05 19.41
N ALA A 30 12.60 -0.91 20.73
CA ALA A 30 12.28 0.34 21.39
C ALA A 30 13.58 1.13 21.55
N ASN A 31 13.98 1.84 20.53
CA ASN A 31 14.94 2.95 20.60
C ASN A 31 14.68 3.91 19.43
N ASP A 32 13.44 4.39 19.30
CA ASP A 32 13.19 5.63 18.57
C ASP A 32 12.81 6.69 19.60
N VAL A 33 13.74 7.61 19.76
CA VAL A 33 13.72 8.80 20.58
C VAL A 33 12.38 9.50 20.39
N LEU A 34 11.59 9.54 21.48
CA LEU A 34 10.42 10.39 21.59
C LEU A 34 10.90 11.85 21.37
N PRO A 35 10.21 12.66 20.58
CA PRO A 35 10.57 14.07 20.43
C PRO A 35 10.54 14.73 21.82
N GLU A 36 11.57 15.54 22.12
CA GLU A 36 11.63 16.37 23.32
C GLU A 36 10.35 17.21 23.41
N HIS A 37 9.48 16.85 24.34
CA HIS A 37 8.31 17.65 24.65
C HIS A 37 8.74 18.90 25.40
N ALA A 38 8.33 20.07 24.92
CA ALA A 38 8.24 21.26 25.74
C ALA A 38 7.49 20.91 27.03
N ALA A 39 7.95 21.35 28.18
CA ALA A 39 7.51 20.94 29.50
C ALA A 39 5.97 20.80 29.56
N GLU A 40 5.50 19.57 29.37
CA GLU A 40 4.09 19.24 29.48
C GLU A 40 3.75 19.14 30.97
N PRO A 41 2.52 19.51 31.40
CA PRO A 41 2.11 19.36 32.78
C PRO A 41 2.29 17.91 33.21
N GLU A 42 2.91 17.73 34.38
CA GLU A 42 3.23 16.40 34.91
C GLU A 42 1.96 15.59 35.15
N ASP A 43 2.07 14.28 34.90
CA ASP A 43 1.01 13.31 35.20
C ASP A 43 0.74 13.30 36.72
N PHE A 44 -0.52 13.09 37.11
CA PHE A 44 -0.95 13.10 38.50
C PHE A 44 -1.80 11.86 38.82
N TYR A 45 -1.93 11.53 40.12
CA TYR A 45 -2.81 10.47 40.57
C TYR A 45 -4.18 11.02 40.96
N ASN A 46 -5.27 10.38 40.49
CA ASN A 46 -6.62 10.72 40.90
C ASN A 46 -6.97 10.13 42.29
N GLU A 47 -8.21 10.34 42.76
CA GLU A 47 -8.70 9.84 44.06
C GLU A 47 -8.68 8.30 44.15
N GLU A 48 -8.81 7.61 43.03
CA GLU A 48 -8.74 6.14 42.93
C GLU A 48 -7.32 5.62 42.87
N GLY A 49 -6.32 6.49 42.88
CA GLY A 49 -4.91 6.19 42.77
C GLY A 49 -4.46 5.75 41.39
N LEU A 50 -5.21 6.07 40.34
CA LEU A 50 -4.84 5.83 38.95
C LEU A 50 -4.04 6.99 38.39
N LEU A 51 -2.97 6.69 37.63
CA LEU A 51 -2.16 7.68 36.94
C LEU A 51 -3.00 8.37 35.84
N CYS A 52 -3.09 9.67 35.86
CA CYS A 52 -3.82 10.51 34.92
C CYS A 52 -2.86 11.40 34.11
N CYS A 53 -3.19 11.63 32.86
CA CYS A 53 -2.43 12.50 31.97
C CYS A 53 -2.54 13.96 32.38
N GLY A 54 -1.41 14.64 32.60
CA GLY A 54 -1.36 16.05 32.95
C GLY A 54 -1.97 16.98 31.89
N VAL A 55 -1.96 16.54 30.60
CA VAL A 55 -2.49 17.35 29.48
C VAL A 55 -4.00 17.24 29.35
N CYS A 56 -4.56 16.02 29.36
CA CYS A 56 -6.00 15.80 29.10
C CYS A 56 -6.80 15.36 30.33
N GLY A 57 -6.17 15.17 31.47
CA GLY A 57 -6.80 14.73 32.72
C GLY A 57 -7.35 13.31 32.74
N LYS A 58 -7.26 12.57 31.63
CA LYS A 58 -7.80 11.20 31.54
C LYS A 58 -6.83 10.17 32.10
N PRO A 59 -7.34 9.03 32.69
CA PRO A 59 -6.50 7.97 33.19
C PRO A 59 -5.59 7.38 32.11
N LYS A 60 -4.37 7.07 32.47
CA LYS A 60 -3.37 6.28 31.72
C LYS A 60 -3.29 4.84 32.21
N GLU A 61 -4.05 4.52 33.24
CA GLU A 61 -4.13 3.20 33.84
C GLU A 61 -5.59 2.83 34.12
N GLN A 62 -5.88 1.54 34.12
CA GLN A 62 -7.14 0.99 34.64
C GLN A 62 -6.87 -0.25 35.47
N PHE A 63 -7.76 -0.56 36.38
CA PHE A 63 -7.69 -1.81 37.13
C PHE A 63 -7.93 -2.98 36.20
N LEU A 64 -7.25 -4.11 36.49
CA LEU A 64 -7.45 -5.34 35.72
C LEU A 64 -8.88 -5.85 35.92
N PRO A 65 -9.55 -6.30 34.84
CA PRO A 65 -10.88 -6.88 34.91
C PRO A 65 -10.94 -8.11 35.86
N GLU A 66 -12.12 -8.42 36.39
CA GLU A 66 -12.29 -9.51 37.35
C GLU A 66 -12.06 -10.90 36.77
N ASP A 67 -12.20 -11.08 35.47
CA ASP A 67 -11.94 -12.32 34.73
C ASP A 67 -10.45 -12.66 34.57
N VAL A 68 -9.55 -11.70 34.89
CA VAL A 68 -8.11 -11.97 34.87
C VAL A 68 -7.72 -12.91 36.03
N PRO A 69 -6.95 -13.98 35.76
CA PRO A 69 -6.54 -14.93 36.80
C PRO A 69 -5.88 -14.27 38.00
N ALA A 70 -6.21 -14.75 39.22
CA ALA A 70 -5.68 -14.20 40.47
C ALA A 70 -4.14 -14.23 40.56
N SER A 71 -3.49 -15.18 39.89
CA SER A 71 -2.04 -15.25 39.78
C SER A 71 -1.41 -14.02 39.10
N VAL A 72 -2.08 -13.47 38.12
CA VAL A 72 -1.64 -12.25 37.41
C VAL A 72 -1.93 -11.03 38.26
N ARG A 73 -3.12 -10.93 38.85
CA ARG A 73 -3.54 -9.78 39.70
C ARG A 73 -2.69 -9.60 40.94
N ARG A 74 -2.10 -10.68 41.48
CA ARG A 74 -1.17 -10.62 42.63
C ARG A 74 0.15 -9.93 42.31
N VAL A 75 0.56 -9.96 41.02
CA VAL A 75 1.82 -9.35 40.57
C VAL A 75 1.56 -7.91 40.08
N LYS A 76 0.42 -7.68 39.41
CA LYS A 76 0.06 -6.40 38.84
C LYS A 76 -1.47 -6.25 38.86
N ASP A 77 -1.99 -5.27 39.57
CA ASP A 77 -3.44 -5.00 39.68
C ASP A 77 -3.96 -4.01 38.64
N ARG A 78 -3.08 -3.36 37.90
CA ARG A 78 -3.39 -2.30 36.93
C ARG A 78 -2.75 -2.61 35.59
N MET A 79 -3.39 -2.13 34.54
CA MET A 79 -2.86 -2.13 33.18
C MET A 79 -2.80 -0.70 32.63
N ALA A 80 -1.73 -0.41 31.88
CA ALA A 80 -1.61 0.87 31.18
C ALA A 80 -2.59 0.93 30.01
N ILE A 81 -3.26 2.08 29.87
CA ILE A 81 -4.14 2.41 28.74
C ILE A 81 -3.70 3.75 28.15
N PRO A 82 -3.80 3.95 26.84
CA PRO A 82 -3.52 5.25 26.27
C PRO A 82 -4.63 6.24 26.66
N CYS A 83 -4.26 7.43 27.16
CA CYS A 83 -5.19 8.52 27.30
C CYS A 83 -5.62 9.08 25.93
N ALA A 84 -6.59 9.97 25.85
CA ALA A 84 -7.10 10.47 24.56
C ALA A 84 -6.02 11.12 23.68
N CYS A 85 -5.08 11.88 24.25
CA CYS A 85 -3.97 12.47 23.52
C CYS A 85 -2.93 11.40 23.12
N GLY A 86 -2.65 10.42 23.99
CA GLY A 86 -1.79 9.30 23.66
C GLY A 86 -2.37 8.43 22.53
N GLN A 87 -3.69 8.17 22.56
CA GLN A 87 -4.37 7.45 21.48
C GLN A 87 -4.26 8.18 20.14
N ALA A 88 -4.46 9.50 20.13
CA ALA A 88 -4.32 10.29 18.91
C ALA A 88 -2.89 10.22 18.30
N VAL A 89 -1.84 10.15 19.15
CA VAL A 89 -0.46 9.97 18.69
C VAL A 89 -0.28 8.57 18.12
N ILE A 90 -0.81 7.54 18.78
CA ILE A 90 -0.74 6.16 18.31
C ILE A 90 -1.42 6.03 16.94
N ASP A 91 -2.64 6.55 16.80
CA ASP A 91 -3.41 6.49 15.55
C ASP A 91 -2.67 7.20 14.41
N LYS A 92 -2.08 8.37 14.68
CA LYS A 92 -1.25 9.09 13.71
C LYS A 92 -0.01 8.29 13.28
N ASN A 93 0.64 7.62 14.22
CA ASN A 93 1.81 6.79 13.92
C ASN A 93 1.43 5.54 13.11
N ILE A 94 0.29 4.90 13.43
CA ILE A 94 -0.24 3.77 12.66
C ILE A 94 -0.53 4.23 11.23
N ALA A 95 -1.27 5.31 11.05
CA ALA A 95 -1.59 5.84 9.71
C ALA A 95 -0.32 6.18 8.89
N ARG A 96 0.69 6.78 9.53
CA ARG A 96 1.98 7.08 8.89
C ARG A 96 2.73 5.82 8.47
N GLU A 97 2.73 4.80 9.30
CA GLU A 97 3.38 3.52 9.01
C GLU A 97 2.65 2.76 7.89
N GLU A 98 1.32 2.78 7.87
CA GLU A 98 0.52 2.21 6.78
C GLU A 98 0.80 2.91 5.45
N GLU A 99 0.85 4.24 5.45
CA GLU A 99 1.22 5.03 4.28
C GLU A 99 2.64 4.69 3.80
N ARG A 100 3.60 4.55 4.71
CA ARG A 100 4.97 4.15 4.39
C ARG A 100 5.02 2.77 3.75
N LYS A 101 4.30 1.79 4.34
CA LYS A 101 4.20 0.42 3.79
C LYS A 101 3.54 0.40 2.43
N HIS A 102 2.48 1.19 2.23
CA HIS A 102 1.83 1.32 0.94
C HIS A 102 2.77 1.88 -0.13
N LYS A 103 3.45 3.00 0.16
CA LYS A 103 4.45 3.60 -0.74
C LYS A 103 5.57 2.63 -1.11
N GLU A 104 6.06 1.87 -0.13
CA GLU A 104 7.09 0.86 -0.35
C GLU A 104 6.59 -0.28 -1.24
N LYS A 105 5.36 -0.76 -1.04
CA LYS A 105 4.72 -1.78 -1.88
C LYS A 105 4.57 -1.29 -3.31
N VAL A 106 4.05 -0.08 -3.50
CA VAL A 106 3.91 0.56 -4.82
C VAL A 106 5.26 0.68 -5.51
N ARG A 107 6.28 1.16 -4.81
CA ARG A 107 7.64 1.28 -5.35
C ARG A 107 8.17 -0.07 -5.83
N LYS A 108 8.11 -1.11 -4.99
CA LYS A 108 8.56 -2.47 -5.35
C LYS A 108 7.81 -3.03 -6.55
N GLN A 109 6.50 -2.77 -6.64
CA GLN A 109 5.69 -3.22 -7.77
C GLN A 109 6.08 -2.49 -9.06
N LYS A 110 6.30 -1.16 -9.01
CA LYS A 110 6.78 -0.38 -10.16
C LYS A 110 8.17 -0.85 -10.63
N ASP A 111 9.06 -1.20 -9.69
CA ASP A 111 10.39 -1.72 -10.02
C ASP A 111 10.33 -3.07 -10.74
N LYS A 112 9.35 -3.92 -10.41
CA LYS A 112 9.11 -5.19 -11.10
C LYS A 112 8.40 -5.02 -12.43
N CYS A 113 7.45 -4.08 -12.52
CA CYS A 113 6.61 -3.87 -13.68
C CYS A 113 7.37 -3.22 -14.85
N PHE A 114 8.22 -2.24 -14.56
CA PHE A 114 8.82 -1.39 -15.59
C PHE A 114 10.32 -1.63 -15.77
N SER A 115 10.72 -1.93 -16.98
CA SER A 115 12.13 -2.10 -17.35
C SER A 115 12.91 -0.78 -17.45
N THR A 116 12.22 0.35 -17.65
CA THR A 116 12.86 1.66 -17.83
C THR A 116 12.32 2.73 -16.88
N PRO A 117 13.19 3.69 -16.45
CA PRO A 117 12.74 4.81 -15.64
C PRO A 117 11.68 5.69 -16.33
N ALA A 118 11.72 5.80 -17.64
CA ALA A 118 10.75 6.56 -18.42
C ALA A 118 9.33 6.02 -18.25
N MET A 119 9.15 4.69 -18.27
CA MET A 119 7.85 4.04 -18.06
C MET A 119 7.35 4.22 -16.64
N ARG A 120 8.21 4.22 -15.63
CA ARG A 120 7.82 4.50 -14.23
C ARG A 120 7.26 5.90 -14.05
N ASN A 121 7.75 6.86 -14.83
CA ASN A 121 7.31 8.26 -14.80
C ASN A 121 6.18 8.56 -15.78
N SER A 122 5.71 7.56 -16.54
CA SER A 122 4.56 7.71 -17.45
C SER A 122 3.27 7.61 -16.64
N ILE A 123 2.83 8.75 -16.11
CA ILE A 123 1.59 8.91 -15.36
C ILE A 123 0.67 9.89 -16.06
N PHE A 124 -0.64 9.84 -15.80
CA PHE A 124 -1.62 10.73 -16.43
C PHE A 124 -1.33 12.22 -16.21
N ALA A 125 -0.75 12.58 -15.06
CA ALA A 125 -0.35 13.96 -14.77
C ALA A 125 0.74 14.49 -15.70
N ASN A 126 1.52 13.62 -16.33
CA ASN A 126 2.59 13.97 -17.27
C ASN A 126 2.13 13.91 -18.73
N ASP A 127 0.82 13.73 -18.98
CA ASP A 127 0.29 13.78 -20.35
C ASP A 127 0.41 15.20 -20.92
N ASN A 128 0.96 15.29 -22.12
CA ASN A 128 1.18 16.55 -22.82
C ASN A 128 -0.03 17.00 -23.67
N GLY A 129 -1.17 16.28 -23.59
CA GLY A 129 -2.41 16.58 -24.29
C GLY A 129 -2.36 16.36 -25.81
N ARG A 130 -1.27 15.84 -26.37
CA ARG A 130 -1.14 15.62 -27.83
C ARG A 130 -1.95 14.43 -28.32
N ASN A 131 -2.24 13.46 -27.46
CA ASN A 131 -3.04 12.29 -27.83
C ASN A 131 -4.50 12.49 -27.46
N PRO A 132 -5.42 12.73 -28.42
CA PRO A 132 -6.84 12.97 -28.15
C PRO A 132 -7.56 11.74 -27.59
N LYS A 133 -6.92 10.57 -27.55
CA LYS A 133 -7.48 9.31 -27.02
C LYS A 133 -7.16 9.08 -25.55
N MET A 134 -6.32 9.90 -24.92
CA MET A 134 -6.00 9.75 -23.49
C MET A 134 -7.22 9.77 -22.56
N PRO A 135 -8.29 10.54 -22.79
CA PRO A 135 -9.51 10.45 -22.00
C PRO A 135 -10.16 9.06 -21.98
N PHE A 136 -10.08 8.29 -23.07
CA PHE A 136 -10.57 6.91 -23.11
C PHE A 136 -9.71 5.99 -22.22
N VAL A 137 -8.39 6.18 -22.22
CA VAL A 137 -7.46 5.45 -21.39
C VAL A 137 -7.71 5.75 -19.91
N TYR A 138 -7.96 7.00 -19.58
CA TYR A 138 -8.34 7.42 -18.23
C TYR A 138 -9.64 6.76 -17.77
N ASN A 139 -10.70 6.80 -18.61
CA ASN A 139 -11.98 6.16 -18.33
C ASN A 139 -11.85 4.64 -18.16
N PHE A 140 -10.95 3.98 -18.90
CA PHE A 140 -10.64 2.57 -18.72
C PHE A 140 -10.16 2.28 -17.28
N VAL A 141 -9.24 3.07 -16.76
CA VAL A 141 -8.74 2.92 -15.38
C VAL A 141 -9.80 3.31 -14.34
N ALA A 142 -10.64 4.31 -14.63
CA ALA A 142 -11.71 4.73 -13.73
C ALA A 142 -12.77 3.64 -13.54
N ARG A 143 -13.03 2.84 -14.58
CA ARG A 143 -14.00 1.74 -14.57
C ARG A 143 -13.35 0.36 -14.41
N TRP A 144 -12.16 0.31 -13.83
CA TRP A 144 -11.34 -0.89 -13.79
C TRP A 144 -12.06 -2.09 -13.14
N GLU A 145 -12.74 -1.90 -12.00
CA GLU A 145 -13.45 -2.97 -11.30
C GLU A 145 -14.53 -3.61 -12.19
N GLU A 146 -15.33 -2.79 -12.87
CA GLU A 146 -16.36 -3.26 -13.81
C GLU A 146 -15.76 -4.01 -15.01
N ILE A 147 -14.65 -3.51 -15.52
CA ILE A 147 -13.94 -4.10 -16.67
C ILE A 147 -13.36 -5.46 -16.28
N LEU A 148 -12.83 -5.55 -15.07
CA LEU A 148 -12.27 -6.77 -14.51
C LEU A 148 -13.34 -7.84 -14.29
N GLU A 149 -14.47 -7.49 -13.67
CA GLU A 149 -15.61 -8.41 -13.49
C GLU A 149 -16.10 -9.00 -14.81
N LYS A 150 -16.04 -8.20 -15.88
CA LYS A 150 -16.44 -8.63 -17.23
C LYS A 150 -15.33 -9.31 -18.02
N CYS A 151 -14.13 -9.49 -17.43
CA CYS A 151 -12.95 -10.03 -18.11
C CYS A 151 -12.65 -9.32 -19.44
N LEU A 152 -12.81 -8.00 -19.48
CA LEU A 152 -12.55 -7.20 -20.67
C LEU A 152 -11.11 -6.70 -20.69
N GLY A 153 -10.52 -6.63 -21.88
CA GLY A 153 -9.20 -6.05 -22.11
C GLY A 153 -9.28 -4.78 -22.97
N VAL A 154 -8.15 -4.08 -23.08
CA VAL A 154 -7.99 -2.95 -24.01
C VAL A 154 -6.90 -3.27 -25.03
N PHE A 155 -7.19 -2.98 -26.29
CA PHE A 155 -6.22 -3.05 -27.38
C PHE A 155 -5.89 -1.64 -27.87
N ILE A 156 -4.61 -1.27 -27.78
CA ILE A 156 -4.11 0.05 -28.19
C ILE A 156 -3.26 -0.13 -29.45
N TRP A 157 -3.70 0.43 -30.57
CA TRP A 157 -3.04 0.33 -31.85
C TRP A 157 -2.82 1.68 -32.52
N GLY A 158 -1.91 1.76 -33.49
CA GLY A 158 -1.62 2.98 -34.25
C GLY A 158 -0.16 3.06 -34.72
N PRO A 159 0.20 4.09 -35.51
CA PRO A 159 1.55 4.30 -36.02
C PRO A 159 2.61 4.45 -34.90
N PRO A 160 3.89 4.23 -35.18
CA PRO A 160 4.98 4.56 -34.25
C PRO A 160 4.92 6.02 -33.79
N GLY A 161 5.31 6.29 -32.53
CA GLY A 161 5.36 7.65 -31.98
C GLY A 161 4.01 8.24 -31.50
N THR A 162 2.89 7.51 -31.60
CA THR A 162 1.56 8.00 -31.16
C THR A 162 1.29 7.87 -29.66
N GLY A 163 2.27 7.51 -28.86
CA GLY A 163 2.12 7.43 -27.39
C GLY A 163 1.49 6.14 -26.84
N LYS A 164 1.44 5.04 -27.62
CA LYS A 164 0.84 3.76 -27.18
C LYS A 164 1.50 3.22 -25.90
N SER A 165 2.83 3.16 -25.88
CA SER A 165 3.59 2.69 -24.72
C SER A 165 3.43 3.61 -23.53
N PHE A 166 3.32 4.92 -23.74
CA PHE A 166 3.01 5.89 -22.70
C PHE A 166 1.61 5.63 -22.09
N ALA A 167 0.59 5.46 -22.95
CA ALA A 167 -0.77 5.17 -22.50
C ALA A 167 -0.84 3.84 -21.69
N ALA A 168 -0.18 2.78 -22.18
CA ALA A 168 -0.09 1.51 -21.47
C ALA A 168 0.61 1.64 -20.12
N ALA A 169 1.72 2.40 -20.05
CA ALA A 169 2.42 2.66 -18.82
C ALA A 169 1.61 3.54 -17.84
N CYS A 170 0.79 4.49 -18.34
CA CYS A 170 -0.16 5.23 -17.50
C CYS A 170 -1.19 4.33 -16.85
N VAL A 171 -1.77 3.38 -17.60
CA VAL A 171 -2.69 2.39 -17.06
C VAL A 171 -2.01 1.55 -15.98
N ALA A 172 -0.83 1.00 -16.29
CA ALA A 172 -0.07 0.17 -15.36
C ALA A 172 0.26 0.92 -14.06
N ASN A 173 0.78 2.16 -14.15
CA ASN A 173 1.06 3.00 -12.99
C ASN A 173 -0.19 3.24 -12.14
N ALA A 174 -1.31 3.61 -12.76
CA ALA A 174 -2.55 3.90 -12.05
C ALA A 174 -3.14 2.67 -11.36
N LEU A 175 -3.03 1.49 -11.96
CA LEU A 175 -3.49 0.24 -11.35
C LEU A 175 -2.58 -0.21 -10.20
N ILE A 176 -1.27 -0.03 -10.31
CA ILE A 176 -0.33 -0.27 -9.21
C ILE A 176 -0.65 0.63 -8.01
N GLU A 177 -0.96 1.91 -8.23
CA GLU A 177 -1.38 2.83 -7.16
C GLU A 177 -2.70 2.41 -6.49
N LYS A 178 -3.61 1.78 -7.25
CA LYS A 178 -4.83 1.17 -6.71
C LYS A 178 -4.58 -0.15 -5.97
N GLY A 179 -3.35 -0.68 -5.98
CA GLY A 179 -2.95 -1.90 -5.27
C GLY A 179 -2.99 -3.18 -6.08
N TYR A 180 -3.27 -3.11 -7.39
CA TYR A 180 -3.25 -4.27 -8.28
C TYR A 180 -1.83 -4.68 -8.65
N SER A 181 -1.59 -5.99 -8.82
CA SER A 181 -0.36 -6.50 -9.42
C SER A 181 -0.42 -6.32 -10.93
N VAL A 182 0.65 -5.77 -11.51
CA VAL A 182 0.72 -5.48 -12.95
C VAL A 182 2.07 -5.92 -13.48
N ILE A 183 2.09 -6.61 -14.61
CA ILE A 183 3.30 -6.91 -15.37
C ILE A 183 3.19 -6.23 -16.73
N MET A 184 4.24 -5.51 -17.11
CA MET A 184 4.41 -4.94 -18.43
C MET A 184 5.52 -5.69 -19.16
N THR A 185 5.21 -6.31 -20.27
CA THR A 185 6.19 -7.08 -21.06
C THR A 185 6.09 -6.76 -22.54
N ASN A 186 7.17 -7.04 -23.26
CA ASN A 186 7.19 -7.02 -24.71
C ASN A 186 6.90 -8.42 -25.23
N LEU A 187 5.92 -8.57 -26.13
CA LEU A 187 5.56 -9.88 -26.68
C LEU A 187 6.74 -10.58 -27.32
N SER A 188 7.60 -9.86 -28.06
CA SER A 188 8.78 -10.45 -28.68
C SER A 188 9.73 -11.04 -27.63
N GLU A 189 10.04 -10.29 -26.59
CA GLU A 189 10.89 -10.77 -25.48
C GLU A 189 10.26 -11.96 -24.75
N TYR A 190 8.93 -11.92 -24.55
CA TYR A 190 8.20 -13.00 -23.91
C TYR A 190 8.22 -14.29 -24.74
N MET A 191 8.10 -14.18 -26.07
CA MET A 191 8.13 -15.34 -26.97
C MET A 191 9.52 -15.95 -27.11
N ASP A 192 10.59 -15.19 -26.85
CA ASP A 192 11.97 -15.68 -26.88
C ASP A 192 12.36 -16.45 -25.59
N LEU A 193 11.52 -16.38 -24.53
CA LEU A 193 11.75 -17.13 -23.30
C LEU A 193 11.46 -18.63 -23.48
N PRO A 194 12.15 -19.53 -22.75
CA PRO A 194 11.78 -20.93 -22.63
C PRO A 194 10.34 -21.10 -22.12
N ILE A 195 9.66 -22.18 -22.54
CA ILE A 195 8.26 -22.42 -22.19
C ILE A 195 8.05 -22.47 -20.67
N GLU A 196 8.96 -23.09 -19.94
CA GLU A 196 8.93 -23.21 -18.48
C GLU A 196 8.99 -21.82 -17.81
N GLU A 197 9.84 -20.93 -18.34
CA GLU A 197 9.97 -19.56 -17.80
C GLU A 197 8.76 -18.69 -18.11
N ARG A 198 8.15 -18.86 -19.30
CA ARG A 198 6.87 -18.19 -19.64
C ARG A 198 5.77 -18.59 -18.65
N LYS A 199 5.67 -19.89 -18.34
CA LYS A 199 4.69 -20.44 -17.43
C LYS A 199 4.90 -19.91 -16.01
N SER A 200 6.14 -19.96 -15.53
CA SER A 200 6.50 -19.41 -14.21
C SER A 200 6.19 -17.93 -14.05
N ARG A 201 6.35 -17.12 -15.11
CA ARG A 201 5.98 -15.69 -15.09
C ARG A 201 4.47 -15.46 -15.06
N LEU A 202 3.69 -16.33 -15.69
CA LEU A 202 2.21 -16.27 -15.61
C LEU A 202 1.70 -16.73 -14.25
N ASP A 203 2.31 -17.77 -13.67
CA ASP A 203 1.92 -18.30 -12.36
C ASP A 203 2.31 -17.35 -11.20
N ALA A 204 3.21 -16.39 -11.44
CA ALA A 204 3.63 -15.35 -10.49
C ALA A 204 2.76 -14.08 -10.53
N LEU A 205 1.70 -14.06 -11.35
CA LEU A 205 0.72 -12.98 -11.48
C LEU A 205 -0.48 -13.20 -10.57
#